data_734e08ec158997410a593c1f1b8dbce8
#
_entry.id   734e08ec158997410a593c1f1b8dbce8
#
_cell.length_a   1.000
_cell.length_b   1.000
_cell.length_c   1.000
_cell.angle_alpha   90.00
_cell.angle_beta   90.00
_cell.angle_gamma   90.00
#
_symmetry.space_group_name_H-M   'P 1'
#
loop_
_entity.id
_entity.type
_entity.pdbx_description
1 polymer ?
#
loop_
_entity_poly.entity_id
_entity_poly.type
_entity_poly.pdbx_seq_one_letter_code
_entity_poly.pdbx_strand_id
1 'polypeptide(L)'
;MLLFSAQLVTSTANAQAAKVLGARLGVYPDYTRFVIDLDRDVEFTYFLLPDPYRIIIDMPEIDWSAPPGKVTSGGGLISGLRYGLFKPGTFRVVLDVAEPSLVSKIFALPSSGGKPNRLVVDLKPAKRDAFLTASRESMEAYSARSRNDTSATEQSVDVAVKSGRGGDEKPLIAIDAGHGGVDPGAIGVGNVYEKDLTLAAARQLADTLTASGRYRVLLTRDKDVFLKLRQRVEIARKNGADLFISLHADSIANPKHRGGSVYTLSENASDKEAAALASKENKADVIAGIDLSDENSLVQSILIDLAQRETMNLSATLAANMVSQLSKSIELQRRTHRFAGFAVLKAPDIPSALFEMGYLSNATDAKLLQSPAHRKKIAEAVLRAIDIYFEKHKL
;
A
#
# COMPACT_ATOMS: atom_id res chain seq x y z
N MET A 1 -15.29 -49.94 -35.03
CA MET A 1 -15.47 -48.48 -35.20
C MET A 1 -14.91 -47.80 -33.94
N LEU A 2 -13.62 -47.44 -34.01
CA LEU A 2 -12.88 -46.85 -32.90
C LEU A 2 -12.95 -45.31 -33.02
N LEU A 3 -13.61 -44.70 -32.04
CA LEU A 3 -13.69 -43.22 -31.93
C LEU A 3 -12.42 -42.72 -31.20
N PHE A 4 -11.55 -42.04 -31.94
CA PHE A 4 -10.46 -41.28 -31.38
C PHE A 4 -10.99 -39.91 -30.91
N SER A 5 -11.07 -39.67 -29.59
CA SER A 5 -11.33 -38.34 -29.04
C SER A 5 -10.01 -37.59 -28.96
N ALA A 6 -9.86 -36.60 -29.81
CA ALA A 6 -8.75 -35.64 -29.75
C ALA A 6 -8.98 -34.68 -28.56
N GLN A 7 -8.16 -34.81 -27.52
CA GLN A 7 -8.08 -33.79 -26.48
C GLN A 7 -7.30 -32.57 -27.02
N LEU A 8 -8.01 -31.46 -27.18
CA LEU A 8 -7.36 -30.14 -27.36
C LEU A 8 -6.67 -29.76 -26.05
N VAL A 9 -5.36 -29.88 -26.01
CA VAL A 9 -4.52 -29.27 -24.98
C VAL A 9 -4.42 -27.79 -25.33
N THR A 10 -5.24 -26.95 -24.73
CA THR A 10 -5.07 -25.50 -24.75
C THR A 10 -3.85 -25.16 -23.90
N SER A 11 -2.70 -25.01 -24.55
CA SER A 11 -1.51 -24.44 -23.96
C SER A 11 -1.80 -22.97 -23.67
N THR A 12 -2.09 -22.62 -22.41
CA THR A 12 -2.01 -21.23 -21.95
C THR A 12 -0.53 -20.87 -21.97
N ALA A 13 -0.10 -20.22 -23.06
CA ALA A 13 1.21 -19.60 -23.11
C ALA A 13 1.26 -18.57 -21.97
N ASN A 14 2.06 -18.83 -20.95
CA ASN A 14 2.40 -17.90 -19.90
C ASN A 14 3.21 -16.79 -20.58
N ALA A 15 2.55 -15.74 -21.06
CA ALA A 15 3.22 -14.61 -21.68
C ALA A 15 4.12 -13.97 -20.60
N GLN A 16 5.41 -14.16 -20.76
CA GLN A 16 6.40 -13.57 -19.85
C GLN A 16 6.19 -12.06 -19.80
N ALA A 17 6.12 -11.48 -18.58
CA ALA A 17 5.93 -10.05 -18.39
C ALA A 17 6.98 -9.25 -19.17
N ALA A 18 6.58 -8.12 -19.77
CA ALA A 18 7.49 -7.22 -20.45
C ALA A 18 8.52 -6.67 -19.45
N LYS A 19 9.75 -6.40 -19.91
CA LYS A 19 10.82 -5.87 -19.06
C LYS A 19 11.11 -4.41 -19.37
N VAL A 20 11.27 -3.60 -18.32
CA VAL A 20 11.81 -2.26 -18.44
C VAL A 20 13.34 -2.36 -18.53
N LEU A 21 13.90 -1.84 -19.62
CA LEU A 21 15.35 -1.78 -19.88
C LEU A 21 15.95 -0.48 -19.34
N GLY A 22 15.13 0.55 -19.14
CA GLY A 22 15.53 1.83 -18.57
C GLY A 22 14.44 2.88 -18.67
N ALA A 23 14.64 3.99 -17.94
CA ALA A 23 13.78 5.16 -18.04
C ALA A 23 14.63 6.42 -18.06
N ARG A 24 14.14 7.49 -18.74
CA ARG A 24 14.88 8.76 -18.87
C ARG A 24 13.96 9.95 -19.05
N LEU A 25 14.47 11.11 -18.65
CA LEU A 25 13.83 12.42 -18.83
C LEU A 25 14.64 13.26 -19.80
N GLY A 26 13.94 13.97 -20.66
CA GLY A 26 14.47 15.04 -21.50
C GLY A 26 13.71 16.33 -21.22
N VAL A 27 14.43 17.38 -20.82
CA VAL A 27 13.85 18.70 -20.59
C VAL A 27 14.15 19.57 -21.80
N TYR A 28 13.10 20.07 -22.43
CA TYR A 28 13.16 20.93 -23.62
C TYR A 28 12.51 22.28 -23.30
N PRO A 29 12.77 23.34 -24.08
CA PRO A 29 12.21 24.67 -23.82
C PRO A 29 10.67 24.67 -23.67
N ASP A 30 9.96 23.88 -24.48
CA ASP A 30 8.51 23.92 -24.59
C ASP A 30 7.80 22.69 -24.02
N TYR A 31 8.55 21.65 -23.58
CA TYR A 31 7.98 20.41 -23.06
C TYR A 31 8.99 19.59 -22.26
N THR A 32 8.47 18.69 -21.44
CA THR A 32 9.25 17.66 -20.76
C THR A 32 8.88 16.30 -21.34
N ARG A 33 9.88 15.51 -21.76
CA ARG A 33 9.70 14.17 -22.32
C ARG A 33 10.11 13.10 -21.29
N PHE A 34 9.19 12.22 -20.98
CA PHE A 34 9.47 10.98 -20.23
C PHE A 34 9.48 9.81 -21.21
N VAL A 35 10.45 8.90 -21.04
CA VAL A 35 10.58 7.71 -21.90
C VAL A 35 10.86 6.49 -21.05
N ILE A 36 10.12 5.42 -21.30
CA ILE A 36 10.41 4.07 -20.80
C ILE A 36 10.91 3.23 -21.96
N ASP A 37 12.07 2.61 -21.79
CA ASP A 37 12.62 1.64 -22.75
C ASP A 37 12.16 0.23 -22.34
N LEU A 38 11.61 -0.53 -23.25
CA LEU A 38 10.95 -1.82 -23.03
C LEU A 38 11.54 -2.90 -23.95
N ASP A 39 11.56 -4.15 -23.50
CA ASP A 39 12.00 -5.30 -24.33
C ASP A 39 11.00 -5.65 -25.43
N ARG A 40 9.74 -5.27 -25.26
CA ARG A 40 8.65 -5.47 -26.24
C ARG A 40 7.61 -4.33 -26.18
N ASP A 41 6.70 -4.31 -27.12
CA ASP A 41 5.56 -3.38 -27.11
C ASP A 41 4.59 -3.74 -25.98
N VAL A 42 3.97 -2.71 -25.36
CA VAL A 42 2.98 -2.86 -24.30
C VAL A 42 1.81 -1.90 -24.55
N GLU A 43 0.62 -2.40 -24.29
CA GLU A 43 -0.57 -1.55 -24.23
C GLU A 43 -0.51 -0.66 -23.00
N PHE A 44 -1.11 0.51 -23.10
CA PHE A 44 -1.20 1.44 -21.97
C PHE A 44 -2.49 2.24 -21.98
N THR A 45 -2.86 2.68 -20.80
CA THR A 45 -3.90 3.69 -20.60
C THR A 45 -3.35 4.79 -19.71
N TYR A 46 -3.91 6.01 -19.80
CA TYR A 46 -3.50 7.10 -18.91
C TYR A 46 -4.68 7.96 -18.52
N PHE A 47 -4.53 8.64 -17.37
CA PHE A 47 -5.45 9.67 -16.91
C PHE A 47 -4.71 10.66 -16.00
N LEU A 48 -5.34 11.82 -15.78
CA LEU A 48 -4.78 12.90 -14.98
C LEU A 48 -5.55 13.03 -13.67
N LEU A 49 -4.83 13.34 -12.59
CA LEU A 49 -5.43 13.59 -11.28
C LEU A 49 -4.98 14.94 -10.73
N PRO A 50 -5.91 15.78 -10.21
CA PRO A 50 -5.57 17.00 -9.49
C PRO A 50 -5.21 16.70 -8.03
N ASP A 51 -4.65 17.68 -7.35
CA ASP A 51 -4.46 17.82 -5.92
C ASP A 51 -3.84 16.60 -5.18
N PRO A 52 -2.56 16.33 -5.36
CA PRO A 52 -1.55 17.02 -6.18
C PRO A 52 -1.65 16.63 -7.66
N TYR A 53 -1.11 17.46 -8.56
CA TYR A 53 -1.13 17.16 -10.00
C TYR A 53 -0.30 15.94 -10.32
N ARG A 54 -0.93 14.94 -10.97
CA ARG A 54 -0.32 13.65 -11.32
C ARG A 54 -0.79 13.18 -12.68
N ILE A 55 0.09 12.47 -13.38
CA ILE A 55 -0.25 11.74 -14.58
C ILE A 55 -0.04 10.27 -14.28
N ILE A 56 -1.10 9.50 -14.43
CA ILE A 56 -1.13 8.06 -14.15
C ILE A 56 -1.06 7.33 -15.47
N ILE A 57 -0.21 6.31 -15.56
CA ILE A 57 -0.08 5.45 -16.72
C ILE A 57 -0.19 4.00 -16.22
N ASP A 58 -1.22 3.31 -16.68
CA ASP A 58 -1.44 1.89 -16.38
C ASP A 58 -1.06 1.04 -17.59
N MET A 59 -0.36 -0.06 -17.31
CA MET A 59 0.11 -1.04 -18.28
C MET A 59 -0.18 -2.46 -17.75
N PRO A 60 -0.16 -3.51 -18.59
CA PRO A 60 -0.08 -4.88 -18.10
C PRO A 60 1.09 -5.06 -17.12
N GLU A 61 1.07 -6.13 -16.35
CA GLU A 61 2.17 -6.41 -15.40
C GLU A 61 3.50 -6.46 -16.14
N ILE A 62 4.48 -5.65 -15.70
CA ILE A 62 5.81 -5.54 -16.25
C ILE A 62 6.87 -5.75 -15.17
N ASP A 63 8.03 -6.28 -15.55
CA ASP A 63 9.21 -6.41 -14.70
C ASP A 63 10.03 -5.12 -14.78
N TRP A 64 10.01 -4.32 -13.73
CA TRP A 64 10.86 -3.14 -13.59
C TRP A 64 11.94 -3.37 -12.55
N SER A 65 12.81 -4.32 -12.81
CA SER A 65 13.99 -4.59 -11.98
C SER A 65 15.19 -3.68 -12.30
N ALA A 66 15.16 -3.01 -13.45
CA ALA A 66 16.20 -2.05 -13.83
C ALA A 66 16.20 -0.83 -12.89
N PRO A 67 17.39 -0.36 -12.43
CA PRO A 67 17.45 0.85 -11.62
C PRO A 67 16.88 2.05 -12.40
N PRO A 68 15.96 2.83 -11.81
CA PRO A 68 15.30 3.93 -12.51
C PRO A 68 16.22 5.11 -12.84
N GLY A 69 17.47 5.05 -12.39
CA GLY A 69 18.46 6.10 -12.65
C GLY A 69 18.07 7.43 -12.01
N LYS A 70 18.48 8.53 -12.66
CA LYS A 70 18.19 9.91 -12.18
C LYS A 70 16.71 10.32 -12.37
N VAL A 71 15.89 9.49 -13.00
CA VAL A 71 14.48 9.81 -13.31
C VAL A 71 13.63 9.98 -12.04
N THR A 72 13.94 9.25 -10.97
CA THR A 72 13.24 9.37 -9.68
C THR A 72 13.42 10.73 -9.02
N SER A 73 14.48 11.46 -9.34
CA SER A 73 14.73 12.82 -8.82
C SER A 73 13.91 13.90 -9.54
N GLY A 74 13.17 13.51 -10.61
CA GLY A 74 12.42 14.47 -11.41
C GLY A 74 13.29 15.32 -12.35
N GLY A 75 12.65 16.22 -13.09
CA GLY A 75 13.27 17.20 -13.98
C GLY A 75 12.23 17.87 -14.87
N GLY A 76 12.41 19.15 -15.15
CA GLY A 76 11.42 19.95 -15.88
C GLY A 76 10.07 20.01 -15.17
N LEU A 77 9.00 19.62 -15.85
CA LEU A 77 7.64 19.59 -15.29
C LEU A 77 7.42 18.41 -14.31
N ILE A 78 8.23 17.35 -14.38
CA ILE A 78 8.09 16.17 -13.53
C ILE A 78 8.88 16.37 -12.25
N SER A 79 8.20 16.38 -11.12
CA SER A 79 8.81 16.52 -9.78
C SER A 79 9.13 15.19 -9.12
N GLY A 80 8.53 14.08 -9.58
CA GLY A 80 8.77 12.74 -9.04
C GLY A 80 8.24 11.64 -9.95
N LEU A 81 8.80 10.45 -9.77
CA LEU A 81 8.39 9.22 -10.44
C LEU A 81 8.19 8.12 -9.40
N ARG A 82 7.02 7.48 -9.42
CA ARG A 82 6.71 6.27 -8.65
C ARG A 82 6.16 5.20 -9.58
N TYR A 83 6.44 3.95 -9.30
CA TYR A 83 5.96 2.85 -10.10
C TYR A 83 5.89 1.56 -9.29
N GLY A 84 5.04 0.63 -9.71
CA GLY A 84 4.90 -0.67 -9.08
C GLY A 84 3.61 -1.37 -9.47
N LEU A 85 3.42 -2.57 -8.95
CA LEU A 85 2.21 -3.35 -9.15
C LEU A 85 1.04 -2.70 -8.38
N PHE A 86 0.06 -2.17 -9.13
CA PHE A 86 -1.11 -1.49 -8.56
C PHE A 86 -2.20 -2.50 -8.14
N LYS A 87 -2.44 -3.50 -8.97
CA LYS A 87 -3.31 -4.66 -8.70
C LYS A 87 -2.81 -5.82 -9.57
N PRO A 88 -3.18 -7.07 -9.26
CA PRO A 88 -2.80 -8.21 -10.11
C PRO A 88 -3.11 -7.93 -11.59
N GLY A 89 -2.10 -8.09 -12.44
CA GLY A 89 -2.19 -7.83 -13.87
C GLY A 89 -2.08 -6.36 -14.31
N THR A 90 -1.96 -5.39 -13.38
CA THR A 90 -1.83 -3.96 -13.71
C THR A 90 -0.63 -3.34 -13.02
N PHE A 91 0.34 -2.91 -13.79
CA PHE A 91 1.48 -2.11 -13.34
C PHE A 91 1.20 -0.64 -13.57
N ARG A 92 1.46 0.19 -12.60
CA ARG A 92 1.18 1.63 -12.62
C ARG A 92 2.46 2.45 -12.55
N VAL A 93 2.52 3.48 -13.38
CA VAL A 93 3.52 4.56 -13.29
C VAL A 93 2.81 5.84 -12.92
N VAL A 94 3.31 6.55 -11.92
CA VAL A 94 2.81 7.85 -11.46
C VAL A 94 3.88 8.89 -11.68
N LEU A 95 3.59 9.86 -12.55
CA LEU A 95 4.40 11.06 -12.72
C LEU A 95 3.80 12.16 -11.86
N ASP A 96 4.49 12.57 -10.80
CA ASP A 96 4.15 13.76 -10.04
C ASP A 96 4.60 14.98 -10.85
N VAL A 97 3.73 15.98 -11.04
CA VAL A 97 4.06 17.19 -11.78
C VAL A 97 3.98 18.42 -10.88
N ALA A 98 4.98 19.30 -11.00
CA ALA A 98 5.14 20.47 -10.13
C ALA A 98 4.05 21.54 -10.35
N GLU A 99 3.48 21.58 -11.55
CA GLU A 99 2.45 22.52 -11.97
C GLU A 99 1.46 21.84 -12.93
N PRO A 100 0.26 22.43 -13.19
CA PRO A 100 -0.68 21.87 -14.14
C PRO A 100 -0.02 21.60 -15.50
N SER A 101 -0.02 20.34 -15.94
CA SER A 101 0.69 19.92 -17.14
C SER A 101 -0.17 18.93 -17.93
N LEU A 102 -0.34 19.16 -19.22
CA LEU A 102 -1.10 18.27 -20.10
C LEU A 102 -0.19 17.30 -20.82
N VAL A 103 -0.69 16.09 -21.03
CA VAL A 103 -0.09 15.12 -21.95
C VAL A 103 -0.35 15.61 -23.37
N SER A 104 0.68 16.23 -23.99
CA SER A 104 0.58 16.74 -25.36
C SER A 104 0.71 15.62 -26.40
N LYS A 105 1.51 14.57 -26.06
CA LYS A 105 1.65 13.35 -26.86
C LYS A 105 1.96 12.18 -25.93
N ILE A 106 1.36 11.03 -26.23
CA ILE A 106 1.74 9.75 -25.64
C ILE A 106 1.64 8.69 -26.72
N PHE A 107 2.70 7.92 -26.94
CA PHE A 107 2.76 6.93 -28.01
C PHE A 107 3.85 5.89 -27.77
N ALA A 108 3.62 4.69 -28.32
CA ALA A 108 4.63 3.65 -28.40
C ALA A 108 5.46 3.80 -29.68
N LEU A 109 6.78 3.57 -29.56
CA LEU A 109 7.69 3.46 -30.69
C LEU A 109 8.24 2.04 -30.71
N PRO A 110 8.03 1.27 -31.79
CA PRO A 110 8.60 -0.07 -31.91
C PRO A 110 10.12 -0.02 -31.98
N SER A 111 10.75 -1.16 -31.68
CA SER A 111 12.19 -1.32 -31.81
C SER A 111 12.65 -1.02 -33.24
N SER A 112 13.68 -0.20 -33.41
CA SER A 112 14.23 0.17 -34.72
C SER A 112 15.65 0.71 -34.57
N GLY A 113 16.51 0.37 -35.52
CA GLY A 113 17.89 0.90 -35.58
C GLY A 113 18.72 0.63 -34.33
N GLY A 114 18.60 -0.55 -33.73
CA GLY A 114 19.30 -0.92 -32.48
C GLY A 114 18.74 -0.27 -31.20
N LYS A 115 17.64 0.47 -31.31
CA LYS A 115 16.93 1.04 -30.15
C LYS A 115 15.78 0.12 -29.73
N PRO A 116 15.50 -0.03 -28.40
CA PRO A 116 14.41 -0.86 -27.90
C PRO A 116 13.02 -0.27 -28.20
N ASN A 117 11.95 -1.01 -27.88
CA ASN A 117 10.61 -0.45 -27.83
C ASN A 117 10.57 0.66 -26.78
N ARG A 118 9.77 1.69 -27.00
CA ARG A 118 9.71 2.87 -26.14
C ARG A 118 8.29 3.37 -25.96
N LEU A 119 7.89 3.57 -24.72
CA LEU A 119 6.75 4.40 -24.40
C LEU A 119 7.24 5.84 -24.20
N VAL A 120 6.71 6.79 -24.96
CA VAL A 120 7.10 8.20 -24.93
C VAL A 120 5.93 9.04 -24.47
N VAL A 121 6.16 9.93 -23.49
CA VAL A 121 5.16 10.86 -22.93
C VAL A 121 5.73 12.26 -22.98
N ASP A 122 5.08 13.17 -23.70
CA ASP A 122 5.44 14.58 -23.78
C ASP A 122 4.45 15.42 -22.97
N LEU A 123 4.95 16.18 -22.02
CA LEU A 123 4.21 17.06 -21.13
C LEU A 123 4.44 18.51 -21.50
N LYS A 124 3.37 19.33 -21.49
CA LYS A 124 3.44 20.78 -21.64
C LYS A 124 2.77 21.48 -20.47
N PRO A 125 3.30 22.65 -20.03
CA PRO A 125 2.62 23.47 -19.03
C PRO A 125 1.21 23.84 -19.50
N ALA A 126 0.28 23.95 -18.59
CA ALA A 126 -1.10 24.32 -18.87
C ALA A 126 -1.69 25.19 -17.78
N LYS A 127 -2.81 25.84 -18.05
CA LYS A 127 -3.61 26.50 -17.02
C LYS A 127 -4.37 25.44 -16.20
N ARG A 128 -4.63 25.76 -14.91
CA ARG A 128 -5.37 24.87 -14.00
C ARG A 128 -6.70 24.39 -14.59
N ASP A 129 -7.48 25.29 -15.17
CA ASP A 129 -8.80 24.94 -15.71
C ASP A 129 -8.70 23.94 -16.89
N ALA A 130 -7.71 24.11 -17.76
CA ALA A 130 -7.44 23.17 -18.84
C ALA A 130 -7.03 21.80 -18.30
N PHE A 131 -6.20 21.77 -17.22
CA PHE A 131 -5.84 20.53 -16.55
C PHE A 131 -7.05 19.83 -15.94
N LEU A 132 -7.92 20.57 -15.22
CA LEU A 132 -9.12 20.00 -14.60
C LEU A 132 -10.11 19.43 -15.64
N THR A 133 -10.24 20.10 -16.79
CA THR A 133 -11.05 19.58 -17.90
C THR A 133 -10.47 18.29 -18.46
N ALA A 134 -9.19 18.27 -18.79
CA ALA A 134 -8.51 17.07 -19.28
C ALA A 134 -8.48 15.94 -18.25
N SER A 135 -8.39 16.26 -16.96
CA SER A 135 -8.50 15.28 -15.86
C SER A 135 -9.85 14.57 -15.91
N ARG A 136 -10.97 15.30 -15.96
CA ARG A 136 -12.31 14.70 -16.05
C ARG A 136 -12.48 13.84 -17.30
N GLU A 137 -12.12 14.36 -18.48
CA GLU A 137 -12.23 13.64 -19.75
C GLU A 137 -11.41 12.33 -19.74
N SER A 138 -10.17 12.40 -19.23
CA SER A 138 -9.30 11.21 -19.17
C SER A 138 -9.80 10.18 -18.16
N MET A 139 -10.37 10.60 -17.02
CA MET A 139 -10.98 9.71 -16.04
C MET A 139 -12.24 9.03 -16.56
N GLU A 140 -13.11 9.76 -17.27
CA GLU A 140 -14.29 9.22 -17.93
C GLU A 140 -13.90 8.14 -18.96
N ALA A 141 -12.90 8.43 -19.79
CA ALA A 141 -12.39 7.50 -20.79
C ALA A 141 -11.77 6.24 -20.14
N TYR A 142 -11.02 6.41 -19.03
CA TYR A 142 -10.45 5.32 -18.27
C TYR A 142 -11.54 4.45 -17.63
N SER A 143 -12.54 5.07 -17.00
CA SER A 143 -13.65 4.37 -16.35
C SER A 143 -14.52 3.59 -17.35
N ALA A 144 -14.73 4.14 -18.55
CA ALA A 144 -15.48 3.45 -19.61
C ALA A 144 -14.75 2.18 -20.09
N ARG A 145 -13.43 2.20 -20.19
CA ARG A 145 -12.62 1.01 -20.56
C ARG A 145 -12.63 -0.03 -19.44
N SER A 146 -12.45 0.40 -18.18
CA SER A 146 -12.47 -0.51 -17.00
C SER A 146 -13.80 -1.25 -16.85
N ARG A 147 -14.94 -0.65 -17.19
CA ARG A 147 -16.26 -1.33 -17.11
C ARG A 147 -16.40 -2.45 -18.14
N ASN A 148 -15.78 -2.32 -19.30
CA ASN A 148 -15.80 -3.38 -20.31
C ASN A 148 -14.96 -4.60 -19.91
N ASP A 149 -13.94 -4.42 -19.04
CA ASP A 149 -13.11 -5.51 -18.53
C ASP A 149 -13.70 -6.18 -17.25
N THR A 150 -14.65 -5.54 -16.56
CA THR A 150 -15.22 -5.99 -15.26
C THR A 150 -16.58 -6.69 -15.38
N SER A 151 -16.96 -7.24 -16.52
CA SER A 151 -18.19 -8.08 -16.60
C SER A 151 -18.08 -9.43 -15.87
N ALA A 152 -17.07 -9.62 -15.01
CA ALA A 152 -16.95 -10.78 -14.13
C ALA A 152 -16.54 -10.31 -12.72
N THR A 153 -17.49 -10.40 -11.79
CA THR A 153 -17.29 -10.44 -10.33
C THR A 153 -17.37 -9.11 -9.57
N GLU A 154 -18.52 -8.47 -9.52
CA GLU A 154 -18.95 -7.71 -8.35
C GLU A 154 -19.95 -8.54 -7.57
N GLN A 155 -19.50 -9.26 -6.56
CA GLN A 155 -20.38 -9.81 -5.52
C GLN A 155 -20.60 -8.73 -4.46
N SER A 156 -21.85 -8.35 -4.29
CA SER A 156 -22.33 -7.54 -3.18
C SER A 156 -21.93 -8.15 -1.83
N VAL A 157 -21.35 -7.33 -0.96
CA VAL A 157 -20.90 -7.75 0.37
C VAL A 157 -22.09 -7.62 1.34
N ASP A 158 -22.76 -8.72 1.64
CA ASP A 158 -23.60 -8.84 2.81
C ASP A 158 -22.74 -8.68 4.07
N VAL A 159 -23.12 -7.74 4.93
CA VAL A 159 -22.51 -7.54 6.24
C VAL A 159 -22.92 -8.71 7.13
N ALA A 160 -22.15 -9.79 7.12
CA ALA A 160 -22.33 -10.85 8.09
C ALA A 160 -21.90 -10.34 9.47
N VAL A 161 -22.89 -10.09 10.32
CA VAL A 161 -22.68 -9.94 11.77
C VAL A 161 -22.04 -11.24 12.26
N LYS A 162 -20.91 -11.14 12.97
CA LYS A 162 -20.23 -12.31 13.57
C LYS A 162 -21.25 -13.11 14.40
N SER A 163 -21.74 -14.22 13.85
CA SER A 163 -22.35 -15.26 14.64
C SER A 163 -21.22 -15.95 15.42
N GLY A 164 -21.41 -16.10 16.74
CA GLY A 164 -20.41 -16.62 17.67
C GLY A 164 -19.72 -17.89 17.16
N ARG A 165 -18.39 -17.95 17.39
CA ARG A 165 -17.59 -19.12 17.06
C ARG A 165 -18.05 -20.39 17.77
N GLY A 166 -18.02 -21.49 17.08
CA GLY A 166 -17.97 -22.81 17.73
C GLY A 166 -16.62 -22.93 18.48
N GLY A 167 -16.66 -23.29 19.76
CA GLY A 167 -15.61 -23.12 20.77
C GLY A 167 -14.22 -23.76 20.58
N ASP A 168 -13.80 -24.19 19.36
CA ASP A 168 -12.51 -24.86 19.13
C ASP A 168 -11.63 -24.18 18.05
N GLU A 169 -12.05 -23.06 17.46
CA GLU A 169 -11.30 -22.44 16.39
C GLU A 169 -10.29 -21.42 16.89
N LYS A 170 -8.98 -21.63 16.55
CA LYS A 170 -7.89 -20.72 16.94
C LYS A 170 -8.16 -19.29 16.46
N PRO A 171 -7.82 -18.26 17.28
CA PRO A 171 -7.97 -16.86 16.86
C PRO A 171 -7.21 -16.55 15.58
N LEU A 172 -7.81 -15.72 14.72
CA LEU A 172 -7.22 -15.26 13.46
C LEU A 172 -6.63 -13.86 13.63
N ILE A 173 -5.33 -13.74 13.40
CA ILE A 173 -4.59 -12.48 13.45
C ILE A 173 -4.35 -11.98 12.03
N ALA A 174 -4.95 -10.85 11.67
CA ALA A 174 -4.65 -10.17 10.43
C ALA A 174 -3.42 -9.26 10.64
N ILE A 175 -2.41 -9.46 9.81
CA ILE A 175 -1.19 -8.66 9.78
C ILE A 175 -1.19 -7.87 8.49
N ASP A 176 -1.14 -6.56 8.61
CA ASP A 176 -1.06 -5.64 7.50
C ASP A 176 0.37 -5.13 7.33
N ALA A 177 0.92 -5.36 6.14
CA ALA A 177 2.17 -4.74 5.75
C ALA A 177 1.87 -3.40 5.09
N GLY A 178 2.16 -2.28 5.76
CA GLY A 178 1.92 -0.94 5.23
C GLY A 178 2.53 -0.72 3.85
N HIS A 179 1.94 0.15 3.04
CA HIS A 179 2.39 0.50 1.68
C HIS A 179 2.39 -0.70 0.71
N GLY A 180 3.17 -0.60 -0.38
CA GLY A 180 3.32 -1.67 -1.36
C GLY A 180 3.09 -1.23 -2.80
N GLY A 181 3.68 -1.94 -3.75
CA GLY A 181 3.57 -1.66 -5.18
C GLY A 181 4.02 -0.25 -5.53
N VAL A 182 3.12 0.55 -6.08
CA VAL A 182 3.35 1.95 -6.49
C VAL A 182 3.51 2.91 -5.30
N ASP A 183 3.10 2.53 -4.11
CA ASP A 183 3.32 3.29 -2.88
C ASP A 183 4.58 2.77 -2.15
N PRO A 184 5.71 3.50 -2.21
CA PRO A 184 6.95 3.07 -1.58
C PRO A 184 6.93 3.25 -0.06
N GLY A 185 6.00 4.02 0.50
CA GLY A 185 6.07 4.53 1.86
C GLY A 185 7.21 5.53 2.04
N ALA A 186 7.77 5.60 3.23
CA ALA A 186 8.96 6.38 3.52
C ALA A 186 10.18 5.82 2.79
N ILE A 187 11.06 6.72 2.33
CA ILE A 187 12.37 6.37 1.77
C ILE A 187 13.43 6.77 2.79
N GLY A 188 14.10 5.77 3.34
CA GLY A 188 15.06 5.94 4.40
C GLY A 188 16.50 6.13 3.93
N VAL A 189 17.39 6.21 4.90
CA VAL A 189 18.84 6.28 4.68
C VAL A 189 19.30 5.08 3.84
N GLY A 190 20.04 5.32 2.77
CA GLY A 190 20.54 4.28 1.86
C GLY A 190 19.48 3.78 0.86
N ASN A 191 18.44 4.56 0.58
CA ASN A 191 17.36 4.22 -0.34
C ASN A 191 16.55 2.96 0.09
N VAL A 192 16.41 2.75 1.38
CA VAL A 192 15.59 1.68 1.93
C VAL A 192 14.13 2.10 1.87
N TYR A 193 13.30 1.32 1.20
CA TYR A 193 11.86 1.57 1.09
C TYR A 193 11.10 0.95 2.26
N GLU A 194 10.16 1.70 2.81
CA GLU A 194 9.30 1.24 3.89
C GLU A 194 8.50 0.00 3.50
N LYS A 195 7.94 -0.03 2.29
CA LYS A 195 7.14 -1.16 1.79
C LYS A 195 7.85 -2.50 1.84
N ASP A 196 9.19 -2.52 1.65
CA ASP A 196 9.99 -3.74 1.66
C ASP A 196 10.22 -4.22 3.10
N LEU A 197 10.45 -3.29 4.02
CA LEU A 197 10.67 -3.58 5.43
C LEU A 197 9.39 -4.05 6.12
N THR A 198 8.26 -3.38 5.82
CA THR A 198 6.95 -3.76 6.38
C THR A 198 6.53 -5.15 5.91
N LEU A 199 6.77 -5.49 4.62
CA LEU A 199 6.51 -6.82 4.10
C LEU A 199 7.40 -7.88 4.76
N ALA A 200 8.70 -7.59 4.91
CA ALA A 200 9.64 -8.51 5.56
C ALA A 200 9.29 -8.72 7.05
N ALA A 201 8.86 -7.67 7.74
CA ALA A 201 8.43 -7.74 9.14
C ALA A 201 7.10 -8.49 9.29
N ALA A 202 6.14 -8.25 8.39
CA ALA A 202 4.85 -8.94 8.39
C ALA A 202 5.02 -10.45 8.17
N ARG A 203 5.86 -10.86 7.24
CA ARG A 203 6.20 -12.27 7.02
C ARG A 203 6.86 -12.89 8.24
N GLN A 204 7.85 -12.21 8.85
CA GLN A 204 8.52 -12.68 10.06
C GLN A 204 7.54 -12.83 11.24
N LEU A 205 6.60 -11.91 11.41
CA LEU A 205 5.55 -12.00 12.43
C LEU A 205 4.58 -13.16 12.12
N ALA A 206 4.18 -13.32 10.87
CA ALA A 206 3.33 -14.41 10.43
C ALA A 206 3.97 -15.79 10.72
N ASP A 207 5.23 -15.96 10.37
CA ASP A 207 6.00 -17.19 10.65
C ASP A 207 6.07 -17.47 12.15
N THR A 208 6.33 -16.42 12.96
CA THR A 208 6.44 -16.54 14.43
C THR A 208 5.11 -16.94 15.06
N LEU A 209 4.00 -16.32 14.65
CA LEU A 209 2.65 -16.64 15.14
C LEU A 209 2.22 -18.05 14.71
N THR A 210 2.46 -18.41 13.44
CA THR A 210 2.15 -19.74 12.90
C THR A 210 2.94 -20.84 13.62
N ALA A 211 4.24 -20.64 13.81
CA ALA A 211 5.12 -21.58 14.53
C ALA A 211 4.70 -21.78 15.98
N SER A 212 4.03 -20.82 16.63
CA SER A 212 3.50 -20.97 17.97
C SER A 212 2.37 -22.00 18.08
N GLY A 213 1.71 -22.31 16.97
CA GLY A 213 0.58 -23.23 16.90
C GLY A 213 -0.71 -22.75 17.56
N ARG A 214 -0.73 -21.51 18.11
CA ARG A 214 -1.87 -20.95 18.87
C ARG A 214 -2.83 -20.12 18.02
N TYR A 215 -2.35 -19.57 16.90
CA TYR A 215 -3.07 -18.61 16.07
C TYR A 215 -3.16 -19.07 14.62
N ARG A 216 -4.22 -18.65 13.94
CA ARG A 216 -4.27 -18.57 12.48
C ARG A 216 -3.77 -17.19 12.07
N VAL A 217 -3.17 -17.09 10.91
CA VAL A 217 -2.59 -15.83 10.42
C VAL A 217 -3.10 -15.52 9.03
N LEU A 218 -3.41 -14.24 8.80
CA LEU A 218 -3.78 -13.67 7.52
C LEU A 218 -2.86 -12.48 7.23
N LEU A 219 -2.16 -12.50 6.12
CA LEU A 219 -1.46 -11.32 5.60
C LEU A 219 -2.40 -10.54 4.67
N THR A 220 -2.51 -9.22 4.82
CA THR A 220 -3.26 -8.39 3.86
C THR A 220 -2.62 -8.42 2.48
N ARG A 221 -1.28 -8.44 2.43
CA ARG A 221 -0.48 -8.69 1.24
C ARG A 221 0.72 -9.58 1.57
N ASP A 222 1.04 -10.49 0.67
CA ASP A 222 2.21 -11.38 0.73
C ASP A 222 3.27 -11.04 -0.33
N LYS A 223 2.99 -10.04 -1.18
CA LYS A 223 3.83 -9.57 -2.28
C LYS A 223 3.95 -8.05 -2.26
N ASP A 224 4.86 -7.51 -3.07
CA ASP A 224 4.98 -6.08 -3.31
C ASP A 224 3.86 -5.61 -4.26
N VAL A 225 2.64 -5.47 -3.73
CA VAL A 225 1.44 -5.00 -4.41
C VAL A 225 0.81 -3.89 -3.59
N PHE A 226 0.23 -2.89 -4.24
CA PHE A 226 -0.54 -1.86 -3.58
C PHE A 226 -1.93 -2.39 -3.17
N LEU A 227 -2.36 -2.04 -1.96
CA LEU A 227 -3.72 -2.23 -1.48
C LEU A 227 -4.25 -0.90 -0.95
N LYS A 228 -5.47 -0.53 -1.35
CA LYS A 228 -6.17 0.62 -0.77
C LYS A 228 -6.34 0.44 0.73
N LEU A 229 -6.32 1.53 1.50
CA LEU A 229 -6.50 1.47 2.96
C LEU A 229 -7.78 0.73 3.35
N ARG A 230 -8.89 1.01 2.67
CA ARG A 230 -10.17 0.33 2.89
C ARG A 230 -10.10 -1.18 2.59
N GLN A 231 -9.42 -1.58 1.52
CA GLN A 231 -9.28 -3.00 1.16
C GLN A 231 -8.54 -3.80 2.23
N ARG A 232 -7.54 -3.21 2.91
CA ARG A 232 -6.80 -3.86 4.02
C ARG A 232 -7.75 -4.23 5.16
N VAL A 233 -8.63 -3.30 5.54
CA VAL A 233 -9.68 -3.52 6.55
C VAL A 233 -10.69 -4.56 6.07
N GLU A 234 -11.14 -4.47 4.82
CA GLU A 234 -12.10 -5.42 4.24
C GLU A 234 -11.56 -6.84 4.17
N ILE A 235 -10.28 -7.04 3.84
CA ILE A 235 -9.61 -8.34 3.84
C ILE A 235 -9.68 -8.95 5.25
N ALA A 236 -9.32 -8.19 6.28
CA ALA A 236 -9.39 -8.67 7.66
C ALA A 236 -10.82 -9.04 8.07
N ARG A 237 -11.81 -8.17 7.77
CA ARG A 237 -13.21 -8.38 8.13
C ARG A 237 -13.84 -9.57 7.40
N LYS A 238 -13.65 -9.70 6.09
CA LYS A 238 -14.18 -10.81 5.27
C LYS A 238 -13.68 -12.17 5.75
N ASN A 239 -12.47 -12.22 6.28
CA ASN A 239 -11.89 -13.46 6.81
C ASN A 239 -12.17 -13.67 8.31
N GLY A 240 -12.92 -12.79 8.95
CA GLY A 240 -13.29 -12.90 10.36
C GLY A 240 -12.09 -12.77 11.32
N ALA A 241 -11.16 -11.85 11.05
CA ALA A 241 -10.04 -11.61 11.93
C ALA A 241 -10.48 -11.16 13.33
N ASP A 242 -9.75 -11.59 14.35
CA ASP A 242 -9.99 -11.23 15.75
C ASP A 242 -9.13 -10.07 16.21
N LEU A 243 -7.96 -9.91 15.59
CA LEU A 243 -7.06 -8.78 15.77
C LEU A 243 -6.53 -8.32 14.41
N PHE A 244 -6.25 -7.02 14.31
CA PHE A 244 -5.60 -6.42 13.15
C PHE A 244 -4.37 -5.63 13.61
N ILE A 245 -3.20 -5.93 13.04
CA ILE A 245 -1.93 -5.26 13.35
C ILE A 245 -1.31 -4.76 12.05
N SER A 246 -1.24 -3.44 11.90
CA SER A 246 -0.58 -2.78 10.77
C SER A 246 0.85 -2.42 11.14
N LEU A 247 1.82 -2.78 10.30
CA LEU A 247 3.25 -2.56 10.52
C LEU A 247 3.75 -1.44 9.59
N HIS A 248 4.44 -0.47 10.19
CA HIS A 248 4.98 0.71 9.52
C HIS A 248 6.41 1.04 9.99
N ALA A 249 7.11 1.90 9.26
CA ALA A 249 8.42 2.42 9.59
C ALA A 249 8.64 3.79 8.93
N ASP A 250 8.09 4.82 9.54
CA ASP A 250 8.03 6.17 8.98
C ASP A 250 9.41 6.86 8.84
N SER A 251 9.43 8.01 8.23
CA SER A 251 10.56 8.92 8.12
C SER A 251 10.13 10.35 8.45
N ILE A 252 10.85 10.99 9.35
CA ILE A 252 10.61 12.38 9.76
C ILE A 252 11.86 13.24 9.57
N ALA A 253 11.68 14.57 9.55
CA ALA A 253 12.77 15.51 9.30
C ALA A 253 13.91 15.45 10.34
N ASN A 254 13.64 15.01 11.58
CA ASN A 254 14.66 14.89 12.62
C ASN A 254 15.36 13.52 12.58
N PRO A 255 16.60 13.40 12.09
CA PRO A 255 17.31 12.13 12.00
C PRO A 255 17.73 11.52 13.34
N LYS A 256 17.60 12.27 14.44
CA LYS A 256 17.86 11.79 15.82
C LYS A 256 16.64 11.10 16.42
N HIS A 257 15.45 11.28 15.82
CA HIS A 257 14.22 10.65 16.28
C HIS A 257 14.27 9.16 15.95
N ARG A 258 14.05 8.29 16.94
CA ARG A 258 14.18 6.85 16.81
C ARG A 258 13.35 6.10 17.83
N GLY A 259 13.23 4.77 17.65
CA GLY A 259 12.49 3.88 18.50
C GLY A 259 11.04 3.70 18.06
N GLY A 260 10.44 2.58 18.46
CA GLY A 260 9.09 2.23 18.06
C GLY A 260 8.00 2.93 18.86
N SER A 261 6.78 3.00 18.30
CA SER A 261 5.56 3.46 18.98
C SER A 261 4.33 2.74 18.44
N VAL A 262 3.33 2.54 19.30
CA VAL A 262 2.08 1.87 18.96
C VAL A 262 0.95 2.91 18.90
N TYR A 263 0.12 2.82 17.88
CA TYR A 263 -1.01 3.74 17.66
C TYR A 263 -2.33 2.98 17.65
N THR A 264 -3.38 3.63 18.17
CA THR A 264 -4.77 3.17 18.07
C THR A 264 -5.65 4.25 17.45
N LEU A 265 -6.82 3.86 16.97
CA LEU A 265 -7.80 4.78 16.41
C LEU A 265 -8.35 5.73 17.46
N SER A 266 -8.46 7.01 17.13
CA SER A 266 -9.23 8.01 17.87
C SER A 266 -9.62 9.15 16.94
N GLU A 267 -10.76 9.78 17.17
CA GLU A 267 -11.17 11.00 16.46
C GLU A 267 -10.23 12.16 16.74
N ASN A 268 -9.76 12.28 17.99
CA ASN A 268 -8.81 13.29 18.41
C ASN A 268 -7.41 12.71 18.54
N ALA A 269 -6.43 13.33 17.90
CA ALA A 269 -5.05 12.86 18.02
C ALA A 269 -4.46 13.21 19.40
N SER A 270 -3.60 12.33 19.90
CA SER A 270 -2.90 12.50 21.20
C SER A 270 -1.97 13.70 21.21
N ASP A 271 -1.43 14.05 20.06
CA ASP A 271 -0.51 15.17 19.86
C ASP A 271 -0.36 15.50 18.36
N LYS A 272 0.34 16.61 18.07
CA LYS A 272 0.54 17.11 16.70
C LYS A 272 1.30 16.13 15.79
N GLU A 273 2.27 15.38 16.35
CA GLU A 273 3.04 14.43 15.56
C GLU A 273 2.16 13.20 15.17
N ALA A 274 1.33 12.69 16.11
CA ALA A 274 0.38 11.64 15.80
C ALA A 274 -0.65 12.08 14.75
N ALA A 275 -1.14 13.32 14.83
CA ALA A 275 -2.03 13.88 13.81
C ALA A 275 -1.35 13.98 12.43
N ALA A 276 -0.09 14.45 12.39
CA ALA A 276 0.68 14.57 11.16
C ALA A 276 0.98 13.20 10.54
N LEU A 277 1.33 12.22 11.36
CA LEU A 277 1.55 10.84 10.90
C LEU A 277 0.26 10.26 10.31
N ALA A 278 -0.87 10.32 11.03
CA ALA A 278 -2.14 9.82 10.51
C ALA A 278 -2.55 10.53 9.20
N SER A 279 -2.33 11.84 9.10
CA SER A 279 -2.58 12.59 7.87
C SER A 279 -1.69 12.13 6.71
N LYS A 280 -0.44 11.73 6.99
CA LYS A 280 0.50 11.19 5.99
C LYS A 280 0.05 9.82 5.52
N GLU A 281 -0.19 8.90 6.46
CA GLU A 281 -0.60 7.52 6.15
C GLU A 281 -1.95 7.46 5.41
N ASN A 282 -2.90 8.31 5.78
CA ASN A 282 -4.20 8.41 5.09
C ASN A 282 -4.10 8.90 3.63
N LYS A 283 -2.94 9.40 3.19
CA LYS A 283 -2.70 9.79 1.79
C LYS A 283 -2.18 8.64 0.91
N ALA A 284 -1.98 7.43 1.43
CA ALA A 284 -1.48 6.30 0.68
C ALA A 284 -2.28 6.04 -0.61
N ASP A 285 -3.61 6.10 -0.56
CA ASP A 285 -4.48 5.94 -1.72
C ASP A 285 -4.28 7.06 -2.75
N VAL A 286 -4.14 8.31 -2.30
CA VAL A 286 -3.82 9.45 -3.17
C VAL A 286 -2.44 9.28 -3.79
N ILE A 287 -1.44 8.84 -3.00
CA ILE A 287 -0.07 8.57 -3.46
C ILE A 287 -0.09 7.53 -4.58
N ALA A 288 -0.90 6.49 -4.45
CA ALA A 288 -1.04 5.44 -5.47
C ALA A 288 -1.84 5.86 -6.72
N GLY A 289 -2.29 7.11 -6.80
CA GLY A 289 -3.04 7.61 -7.94
C GLY A 289 -4.49 7.14 -7.96
N ILE A 290 -5.15 7.09 -6.78
CA ILE A 290 -6.59 6.85 -6.68
C ILE A 290 -7.31 8.18 -6.62
N ASP A 291 -8.43 8.28 -7.34
CA ASP A 291 -9.37 9.37 -7.19
C ASP A 291 -10.29 9.10 -5.98
N LEU A 292 -10.29 10.01 -5.01
CA LEU A 292 -11.13 9.93 -3.82
C LEU A 292 -12.46 10.68 -3.96
N SER A 293 -12.75 11.29 -5.11
CA SER A 293 -13.96 12.10 -5.32
C SER A 293 -15.26 11.29 -5.23
N ASP A 294 -15.20 9.97 -5.46
CA ASP A 294 -16.35 9.05 -5.43
C ASP A 294 -16.55 8.36 -4.07
N GLU A 295 -15.71 8.60 -3.06
CA GLU A 295 -15.89 8.00 -1.73
C GLU A 295 -16.96 8.76 -0.92
N ASN A 296 -18.24 8.50 -1.23
CA ASN A 296 -19.37 8.99 -0.44
C ASN A 296 -19.38 8.33 0.96
N SER A 297 -19.47 9.19 1.97
CA SER A 297 -19.61 8.86 3.38
C SER A 297 -20.78 7.91 3.64
N LEU A 298 -20.50 6.72 4.16
CA LEU A 298 -21.50 5.81 4.69
C LEU A 298 -22.17 6.43 5.92
N VAL A 299 -23.48 6.52 5.89
CA VAL A 299 -24.35 6.89 7.03
C VAL A 299 -24.13 5.85 8.14
N GLN A 300 -23.51 6.28 9.24
CA GLN A 300 -23.27 5.44 10.42
C GLN A 300 -24.55 5.36 11.27
N SER A 301 -24.92 4.14 11.68
CA SER A 301 -26.01 3.93 12.64
C SER A 301 -25.46 3.93 14.08
N ILE A 302 -26.31 4.29 15.08
CA ILE A 302 -25.98 4.37 16.52
C ILE A 302 -25.39 3.04 17.07
N LEU A 303 -25.80 1.89 16.52
CA LEU A 303 -25.29 0.58 16.92
C LEU A 303 -23.84 0.36 16.51
N ILE A 304 -23.40 0.96 15.39
CA ILE A 304 -22.03 0.94 14.93
C ILE A 304 -21.13 1.75 15.88
N ASP A 305 -21.62 2.88 16.41
CA ASP A 305 -20.88 3.72 17.36
C ASP A 305 -20.58 2.99 18.68
N LEU A 306 -21.52 2.22 19.21
CA LEU A 306 -21.30 1.45 20.45
C LEU A 306 -20.29 0.32 20.25
N ALA A 307 -20.42 -0.46 19.17
CA ALA A 307 -19.48 -1.51 18.81
C ALA A 307 -18.07 -0.93 18.59
N GLN A 308 -17.99 0.23 17.93
CA GLN A 308 -16.71 0.90 17.70
C GLN A 308 -16.03 1.37 18.98
N ARG A 309 -16.78 1.86 19.98
CA ARG A 309 -16.24 2.26 21.29
C ARG A 309 -15.65 1.06 22.04
N GLU A 310 -16.36 -0.07 22.08
CA GLU A 310 -15.83 -1.30 22.68
C GLU A 310 -14.57 -1.77 21.98
N THR A 311 -14.56 -1.81 20.65
CA THR A 311 -13.42 -2.16 19.83
C THR A 311 -12.23 -1.23 20.07
N MET A 312 -12.44 0.08 20.26
CA MET A 312 -11.38 1.04 20.62
C MET A 312 -10.78 0.74 22.00
N ASN A 313 -11.58 0.35 23.00
CA ASN A 313 -11.10 -0.05 24.33
C ASN A 313 -10.26 -1.33 24.24
N LEU A 314 -10.70 -2.31 23.47
CA LEU A 314 -9.96 -3.54 23.22
C LEU A 314 -8.65 -3.26 22.46
N SER A 315 -8.67 -2.33 21.50
CA SER A 315 -7.49 -1.85 20.78
C SER A 315 -6.47 -1.20 21.73
N ALA A 316 -6.94 -0.37 22.66
CA ALA A 316 -6.08 0.24 23.68
C ALA A 316 -5.43 -0.81 24.60
N THR A 317 -6.18 -1.87 24.96
CA THR A 317 -5.64 -3.00 25.72
C THR A 317 -4.57 -3.77 24.94
N LEU A 318 -4.81 -4.05 23.65
CA LEU A 318 -3.82 -4.65 22.75
C LEU A 318 -2.55 -3.78 22.68
N ALA A 319 -2.70 -2.48 22.44
CA ALA A 319 -1.58 -1.53 22.36
C ALA A 319 -0.77 -1.48 23.65
N ALA A 320 -1.42 -1.46 24.83
CA ALA A 320 -0.76 -1.49 26.11
C ALA A 320 0.07 -2.78 26.33
N ASN A 321 -0.47 -3.93 25.95
CA ASN A 321 0.25 -5.21 25.97
C ASN A 321 1.44 -5.19 25.00
N MET A 322 1.25 -4.67 23.78
CA MET A 322 2.34 -4.51 22.80
C MET A 322 3.46 -3.64 23.36
N VAL A 323 3.15 -2.45 23.89
CA VAL A 323 4.15 -1.56 24.50
C VAL A 323 4.89 -2.25 25.63
N SER A 324 4.17 -2.95 26.53
CA SER A 324 4.76 -3.67 27.66
C SER A 324 5.77 -4.75 27.23
N GLN A 325 5.50 -5.48 26.14
CA GLN A 325 6.40 -6.54 25.69
C GLN A 325 7.50 -6.03 24.76
N LEU A 326 7.20 -5.06 23.90
CA LEU A 326 8.18 -4.45 23.00
C LEU A 326 9.26 -3.69 23.77
N SER A 327 8.92 -2.96 24.84
CA SER A 327 9.89 -2.23 25.69
C SER A 327 10.97 -3.11 26.30
N LYS A 328 10.73 -4.43 26.44
CA LYS A 328 11.70 -5.42 26.93
C LYS A 328 12.66 -5.90 25.84
N SER A 329 12.36 -5.63 24.57
CA SER A 329 13.06 -6.23 23.41
C SER A 329 13.69 -5.21 22.48
N ILE A 330 13.11 -4.02 22.38
CA ILE A 330 13.55 -2.94 21.46
C ILE A 330 13.46 -1.58 22.16
N GLU A 331 14.11 -0.60 21.56
CA GLU A 331 13.94 0.79 21.98
C GLU A 331 12.59 1.33 21.52
N LEU A 332 11.85 1.93 22.44
CA LEU A 332 10.59 2.61 22.17
C LEU A 332 10.74 4.12 22.42
N GLN A 333 9.85 4.90 21.81
CA GLN A 333 9.76 6.33 22.05
C GLN A 333 9.32 6.64 23.49
N ARG A 334 9.56 7.86 23.95
CA ARG A 334 9.09 8.32 25.30
C ARG A 334 7.57 8.24 25.43
N ARG A 335 6.83 8.54 24.37
CA ARG A 335 5.38 8.35 24.27
C ARG A 335 5.13 7.11 23.43
N THR A 336 5.01 5.98 24.09
CA THR A 336 4.97 4.66 23.47
C THR A 336 3.60 4.28 22.89
N HIS A 337 2.51 4.71 23.54
CA HIS A 337 1.14 4.54 23.02
C HIS A 337 0.56 5.90 22.71
N ARG A 338 0.11 6.05 21.47
CA ARG A 338 -0.46 7.29 20.90
C ARG A 338 -1.74 6.94 20.16
N PHE A 339 -2.53 7.93 19.77
CA PHE A 339 -3.76 7.72 19.02
C PHE A 339 -4.03 8.87 18.05
N ALA A 340 -4.65 8.54 16.92
CA ALA A 340 -5.10 9.47 15.88
C ALA A 340 -6.07 8.80 14.89
N GLY A 341 -6.57 9.56 13.93
CA GLY A 341 -7.58 9.14 12.95
C GLY A 341 -7.01 8.33 11.78
N PHE A 342 -6.34 7.21 12.04
CA PHE A 342 -5.80 6.34 10.99
C PHE A 342 -6.90 5.61 10.23
N ALA A 343 -6.98 5.80 8.91
CA ALA A 343 -7.99 5.16 8.07
C ALA A 343 -7.90 3.63 8.07
N VAL A 344 -6.69 3.08 8.13
CA VAL A 344 -6.45 1.64 8.16
C VAL A 344 -6.92 0.97 9.46
N LEU A 345 -7.14 1.72 10.54
CA LEU A 345 -7.63 1.20 11.82
C LEU A 345 -9.16 1.34 12.02
N LYS A 346 -9.90 1.72 10.97
CA LYS A 346 -11.35 1.99 11.05
C LYS A 346 -12.23 0.74 10.97
N ALA A 347 -11.73 -0.44 11.30
CA ALA A 347 -12.58 -1.62 11.47
C ALA A 347 -13.48 -1.43 12.70
N PRO A 348 -14.82 -1.42 12.56
CA PRO A 348 -15.70 -1.16 13.70
C PRO A 348 -15.80 -2.33 14.68
N ASP A 349 -15.37 -3.51 14.27
CA ASP A 349 -15.59 -4.81 14.93
C ASP A 349 -14.30 -5.61 15.15
N ILE A 350 -13.12 -5.06 14.82
CA ILE A 350 -11.83 -5.73 14.99
C ILE A 350 -10.88 -4.84 15.80
N PRO A 351 -10.46 -5.25 17.01
CA PRO A 351 -9.43 -4.56 17.76
C PRO A 351 -8.14 -4.41 16.93
N SER A 352 -7.68 -3.17 16.77
CA SER A 352 -6.68 -2.82 15.77
C SER A 352 -5.58 -1.94 16.36
N ALA A 353 -4.32 -2.18 15.97
CA ALA A 353 -3.18 -1.34 16.31
C ALA A 353 -2.28 -1.13 15.09
N LEU A 354 -1.70 0.07 14.97
CA LEU A 354 -0.62 0.37 14.04
C LEU A 354 0.68 0.45 14.85
N PHE A 355 1.70 -0.25 14.40
CA PHE A 355 3.01 -0.27 15.03
C PHE A 355 4.05 0.35 14.11
N GLU A 356 4.51 1.55 14.48
CA GLU A 356 5.74 2.13 13.96
C GLU A 356 6.92 1.41 14.60
N MET A 357 7.62 0.59 13.80
CA MET A 357 8.72 -0.24 14.30
C MET A 357 10.00 0.54 14.57
N GLY A 358 10.12 1.75 14.04
CA GLY A 358 11.24 2.69 14.12
C GLY A 358 11.18 3.68 12.96
N TYR A 359 12.22 4.51 12.83
CA TYR A 359 12.24 5.60 11.84
C TYR A 359 13.35 5.41 10.80
N LEU A 360 12.98 5.37 9.52
CA LEU A 360 13.93 5.19 8.40
C LEU A 360 14.82 6.41 8.15
N SER A 361 14.45 7.57 8.67
CA SER A 361 15.32 8.76 8.73
C SER A 361 16.49 8.61 9.69
N ASN A 362 16.41 7.68 10.66
CA ASN A 362 17.48 7.38 11.60
C ASN A 362 18.33 6.19 11.11
N ALA A 363 19.63 6.41 10.94
CA ALA A 363 20.53 5.38 10.41
C ALA A 363 20.61 4.10 11.28
N THR A 364 20.45 4.24 12.61
CA THR A 364 20.43 3.08 13.52
C THR A 364 19.17 2.26 13.35
N ASP A 365 18.01 2.91 13.35
CA ASP A 365 16.72 2.22 13.18
C ASP A 365 16.64 1.58 11.80
N ALA A 366 17.01 2.32 10.73
CA ALA A 366 17.06 1.79 9.36
C ALA A 366 17.91 0.52 9.26
N LYS A 367 19.09 0.50 9.92
CA LYS A 367 19.96 -0.69 9.96
C LYS A 367 19.33 -1.83 10.79
N LEU A 368 18.74 -1.53 11.92
CA LEU A 368 18.09 -2.52 12.79
C LEU A 368 16.90 -3.18 12.08
N LEU A 369 16.04 -2.40 11.44
CA LEU A 369 14.86 -2.91 10.73
C LEU A 369 15.21 -3.79 9.52
N GLN A 370 16.37 -3.57 8.88
CA GLN A 370 16.89 -4.46 7.86
C GLN A 370 17.40 -5.80 8.41
N SER A 371 17.72 -5.89 9.72
CA SER A 371 18.22 -7.10 10.36
C SER A 371 17.13 -8.13 10.62
N PRO A 372 17.21 -9.36 10.06
CA PRO A 372 16.27 -10.43 10.38
C PRO A 372 16.21 -10.76 11.87
N ALA A 373 17.35 -10.71 12.57
CA ALA A 373 17.41 -10.97 14.00
C ALA A 373 16.65 -9.91 14.82
N HIS A 374 16.67 -8.63 14.40
CA HIS A 374 15.91 -7.59 15.05
C HIS A 374 14.40 -7.73 14.79
N ARG A 375 14.01 -8.00 13.55
CA ARG A 375 12.59 -8.29 13.21
C ARG A 375 12.06 -9.50 13.98
N LYS A 376 12.88 -10.53 14.19
CA LYS A 376 12.50 -11.69 15.01
C LYS A 376 12.22 -11.29 16.47
N LYS A 377 13.07 -10.43 17.08
CA LYS A 377 12.83 -9.91 18.44
C LYS A 377 11.50 -9.14 18.53
N ILE A 378 11.19 -8.34 17.50
CA ILE A 378 9.90 -7.64 17.38
C ILE A 378 8.76 -8.65 17.33
N ALA A 379 8.84 -9.63 16.43
CA ALA A 379 7.79 -10.63 16.24
C ALA A 379 7.52 -11.46 17.52
N GLU A 380 8.57 -11.87 18.23
CA GLU A 380 8.44 -12.58 19.51
C GLU A 380 7.82 -11.70 20.60
N ALA A 381 8.12 -10.40 20.65
CA ALA A 381 7.50 -9.48 21.59
C ALA A 381 6.02 -9.25 21.28
N VAL A 382 5.65 -9.12 20.00
CA VAL A 382 4.25 -9.01 19.57
C VAL A 382 3.48 -10.29 19.87
N LEU A 383 4.08 -11.47 19.64
CA LEU A 383 3.47 -12.75 20.01
C LEU A 383 3.13 -12.80 21.50
N ARG A 384 4.06 -12.45 22.38
CA ARG A 384 3.79 -12.39 23.84
C ARG A 384 2.68 -11.41 24.20
N ALA A 385 2.59 -10.28 23.50
CA ALA A 385 1.53 -9.31 23.72
C ALA A 385 0.14 -9.84 23.31
N ILE A 386 0.09 -10.59 22.22
CA ILE A 386 -1.13 -11.27 21.73
C ILE A 386 -1.54 -12.37 22.71
N ASP A 387 -0.57 -13.17 23.23
CA ASP A 387 -0.85 -14.19 24.25
C ASP A 387 -1.52 -13.57 25.48
N ILE A 388 -0.96 -12.50 26.04
CA ILE A 388 -1.51 -11.78 27.20
C ILE A 388 -2.91 -11.21 26.88
N TYR A 389 -3.11 -10.74 25.63
CA TYR A 389 -4.40 -10.22 25.22
C TYR A 389 -5.48 -11.31 25.27
N PHE A 390 -5.25 -12.48 24.68
CA PHE A 390 -6.23 -13.57 24.65
C PHE A 390 -6.36 -14.33 25.97
N GLU A 391 -5.36 -14.31 26.84
CA GLU A 391 -5.49 -14.81 28.22
C GLU A 391 -6.52 -14.02 29.02
N LYS A 392 -6.60 -12.69 28.79
CA LYS A 392 -7.54 -11.79 29.47
C LYS A 392 -8.92 -11.73 28.79
N HIS A 393 -8.97 -11.97 27.50
CA HIS A 393 -10.18 -11.91 26.70
C HIS A 393 -10.41 -13.29 26.07
N LYS A 394 -10.81 -14.29 26.91
CA LYS A 394 -11.22 -15.61 26.41
C LYS A 394 -12.41 -15.42 25.48
N LEU A 395 -12.20 -15.65 24.18
CA LEU A 395 -13.21 -15.65 23.14
C LEU A 395 -14.08 -16.90 23.24
#